data_88750233062d517f65912dcbd388dcb1
#
_entry.id   88750233062d517f65912dcbd388dcb1
#
_cell.length_a   1.000
_cell.length_b   1.000
_cell.length_c   1.000
_cell.angle_alpha   90.00
_cell.angle_beta   90.00
_cell.angle_gamma   90.00
#
_symmetry.space_group_name_H-M   'P 1'
#
loop_
_entity.id
_entity.type
_entity.pdbx_description
1 polymer ?
#
loop_
_entity_poly.entity_id
_entity_poly.type
_entity_poly.pdbx_seq_one_letter_code
_entity_poly.pdbx_strand_id
1 'polypeptide(L)'
;KLDMLGHDDPTMVRMMQDLTGVDPHEIPLDDPDTMSIFISSKVLGYENDPILGPTGAVAIPEFNTRFTRQMLIDTQPKDFNTLVRLSGFSHGTDVWMGNARELILSGTASVLETVGCRDDIMLYLISKGLDPKMSFKIMEKVRKGKVKKGGFDEGWEEAMMEHDVPDWYIESLAKIGYLFPKAHAVAYV
;
A
#
# COMPACT_ATOMS: atom_id res chain seq x y z
N LYS A 1 -13.37 -1.71 -19.03
CA LYS A 1 -12.94 -0.31 -19.00
C LYS A 1 -11.42 -0.31 -18.94
N LEU A 2 -10.76 0.28 -19.93
CA LEU A 2 -9.32 0.47 -19.94
C LEU A 2 -8.99 1.76 -19.19
N ASP A 3 -7.95 1.73 -18.37
CA ASP A 3 -7.37 2.89 -17.72
C ASP A 3 -6.06 3.21 -18.45
N MET A 4 -6.04 4.30 -19.18
CA MET A 4 -4.92 4.72 -20.01
C MET A 4 -4.28 5.93 -19.38
N LEU A 5 -3.15 5.72 -18.71
CA LEU A 5 -2.37 6.77 -18.07
C LEU A 5 -1.09 7.02 -18.90
N GLY A 6 -0.71 8.29 -19.06
CA GLY A 6 0.59 8.66 -19.60
C GLY A 6 1.63 8.67 -18.47
N HIS A 7 2.70 7.89 -18.63
CA HIS A 7 3.79 7.78 -17.66
C HIS A 7 5.14 7.79 -18.34
N ASP A 8 6.14 8.43 -17.72
CA ASP A 8 7.53 8.43 -18.21
C ASP A 8 8.28 7.14 -17.83
N ASP A 9 7.80 6.39 -16.83
CA ASP A 9 8.47 5.19 -16.32
C ASP A 9 8.77 4.13 -17.38
N PRO A 10 7.87 3.76 -18.31
CA PRO A 10 8.18 2.81 -19.37
C PRO A 10 9.32 3.28 -20.28
N THR A 11 9.42 4.59 -20.55
CA THR A 11 10.50 5.18 -21.33
C THR A 11 11.82 5.10 -20.58
N MET A 12 11.81 5.35 -19.26
CA MET A 12 12.99 5.23 -18.40
C MET A 12 13.48 3.79 -18.31
N VAL A 13 12.58 2.83 -18.13
CA VAL A 13 12.91 1.39 -18.10
C VAL A 13 13.54 0.97 -19.43
N ARG A 14 12.96 1.39 -20.56
CA ARG A 14 13.54 1.13 -21.90
C ARG A 14 14.93 1.73 -22.05
N MET A 15 15.13 2.97 -21.62
CA MET A 15 16.46 3.61 -21.67
C MET A 15 17.48 2.85 -20.81
N MET A 16 17.10 2.39 -19.61
CA MET A 16 17.96 1.57 -18.76
C MET A 16 18.33 0.25 -19.44
N GLN A 17 17.38 -0.42 -20.08
CA GLN A 17 17.64 -1.62 -20.88
C GLN A 17 18.67 -1.36 -21.99
N ASP A 18 18.50 -0.27 -22.74
CA ASP A 18 19.41 0.08 -23.84
C ASP A 18 20.84 0.41 -23.34
N LEU A 19 20.96 1.02 -22.14
CA LEU A 19 22.24 1.37 -21.53
C LEU A 19 22.96 0.19 -20.87
N THR A 20 22.23 -0.72 -20.25
CA THR A 20 22.80 -1.80 -19.43
C THR A 20 22.82 -3.14 -20.15
N GLY A 21 21.99 -3.33 -21.16
CA GLY A 21 21.75 -4.61 -21.82
C GLY A 21 20.94 -5.61 -21.00
N VAL A 22 20.41 -5.20 -19.83
CA VAL A 22 19.60 -6.04 -18.96
C VAL A 22 18.14 -6.01 -19.40
N ASP A 23 17.52 -7.16 -19.62
CA ASP A 23 16.09 -7.26 -19.90
C ASP A 23 15.30 -7.09 -18.59
N PRO A 24 14.43 -6.07 -18.49
CA PRO A 24 13.61 -5.87 -17.29
C PRO A 24 12.73 -7.07 -16.92
N HIS A 25 12.33 -7.90 -17.89
CA HIS A 25 11.51 -9.09 -17.64
C HIS A 25 12.29 -10.23 -16.95
N GLU A 26 13.62 -10.17 -16.96
CA GLU A 26 14.50 -11.16 -16.34
C GLU A 26 14.91 -10.76 -14.91
N ILE A 27 14.56 -9.53 -14.47
CA ILE A 27 14.91 -9.05 -13.13
C ILE A 27 13.99 -9.70 -12.10
N PRO A 28 14.52 -10.42 -11.08
CA PRO A 28 13.70 -11.00 -10.03
C PRO A 28 13.11 -9.91 -9.13
N LEU A 29 11.82 -10.05 -8.78
CA LEU A 29 11.10 -9.09 -7.90
C LEU A 29 11.46 -9.26 -6.41
N ASP A 30 12.28 -10.23 -6.07
CA ASP A 30 12.70 -10.57 -4.70
C ASP A 30 14.22 -10.46 -4.49
N ASP A 31 14.91 -9.75 -5.39
CA ASP A 31 16.36 -9.50 -5.25
C ASP A 31 16.65 -8.76 -3.94
N PRO A 32 17.47 -9.35 -3.03
CA PRO A 32 17.69 -8.79 -1.69
C PRO A 32 18.39 -7.43 -1.70
N ASP A 33 19.31 -7.20 -2.63
CA ASP A 33 20.05 -5.94 -2.73
C ASP A 33 19.12 -4.82 -3.20
N THR A 34 18.29 -5.09 -4.22
CA THR A 34 17.26 -4.18 -4.69
C THR A 34 16.25 -3.87 -3.58
N MET A 35 15.76 -4.88 -2.87
CA MET A 35 14.85 -4.68 -1.74
C MET A 35 15.48 -3.84 -0.61
N SER A 36 16.77 -3.99 -0.37
CA SER A 36 17.47 -3.24 0.67
C SER A 36 17.49 -1.72 0.42
N ILE A 37 17.34 -1.28 -0.83
CA ILE A 37 17.32 0.15 -1.21
C ILE A 37 16.16 0.89 -0.52
N PHE A 38 15.05 0.23 -0.27
CA PHE A 38 13.88 0.83 0.38
C PHE A 38 14.09 1.12 1.86
N ILE A 39 15.07 0.47 2.51
CA ILE A 39 15.35 0.65 3.96
C ILE A 39 16.73 1.24 4.24
N SER A 40 17.64 1.18 3.28
CA SER A 40 19.03 1.64 3.42
C SER A 40 19.57 2.10 2.07
N SER A 41 20.60 2.93 2.10
CA SER A 41 21.36 3.34 0.91
C SER A 41 22.71 2.62 0.78
N LYS A 42 23.00 1.70 1.68
CA LYS A 42 24.30 1.04 1.81
C LYS A 42 24.75 0.33 0.53
N VAL A 43 23.85 -0.41 -0.12
CA VAL A 43 24.14 -1.13 -1.36
C VAL A 43 24.51 -0.21 -2.51
N LEU A 44 24.08 1.07 -2.44
CA LEU A 44 24.42 2.11 -3.42
C LEU A 44 25.76 2.82 -3.10
N GLY A 45 26.47 2.39 -2.06
CA GLY A 45 27.80 2.90 -1.70
C GLY A 45 27.80 4.19 -0.87
N TYR A 46 26.64 4.60 -0.34
CA TYR A 46 26.58 5.73 0.61
C TYR A 46 25.67 5.40 1.79
N GLU A 47 25.92 6.05 2.92
CA GLU A 47 25.09 5.90 4.12
C GLU A 47 24.83 7.28 4.74
N ASN A 48 23.58 7.49 5.18
CA ASN A 48 23.18 8.70 5.92
C ASN A 48 23.54 10.02 5.24
N ASP A 49 23.42 10.09 3.92
CA ASP A 49 23.62 11.34 3.18
C ASP A 49 22.62 12.40 3.65
N PRO A 50 23.08 13.63 4.00
CA PRO A 50 22.21 14.66 4.55
C PRO A 50 21.17 15.18 3.55
N ILE A 51 21.39 14.98 2.24
CA ILE A 51 20.48 15.41 1.17
C ILE A 51 19.58 14.24 0.74
N LEU A 52 20.20 13.08 0.48
CA LEU A 52 19.48 11.90 -0.04
C LEU A 52 18.73 11.14 1.06
N GLY A 53 19.18 11.27 2.30
CA GLY A 53 18.56 10.64 3.46
C GLY A 53 19.01 9.18 3.68
N PRO A 54 18.35 8.45 4.60
CA PRO A 54 18.79 7.13 5.04
C PRO A 54 18.42 5.99 4.10
N THR A 55 17.53 6.22 3.11
CA THR A 55 17.09 5.20 2.14
C THR A 55 17.61 5.50 0.75
N GLY A 56 17.77 4.47 -0.09
CA GLY A 56 18.13 4.62 -1.50
C GLY A 56 16.97 4.99 -2.41
N ALA A 57 15.77 5.21 -1.88
CA ALA A 57 14.54 5.36 -2.66
C ALA A 57 14.35 6.74 -3.31
N VAL A 58 15.30 7.67 -3.18
CA VAL A 58 15.16 9.06 -3.67
C VAL A 58 14.92 9.17 -5.18
N ALA A 59 15.41 8.23 -5.97
CA ALA A 59 15.23 8.18 -7.42
C ALA A 59 14.17 7.16 -7.88
N ILE A 60 13.51 6.46 -6.96
CA ILE A 60 12.51 5.45 -7.29
C ILE A 60 11.14 6.13 -7.41
N PRO A 61 10.49 6.08 -8.58
CA PRO A 61 9.14 6.61 -8.75
C PRO A 61 8.18 6.06 -7.68
N GLU A 62 7.17 6.82 -7.31
CA GLU A 62 6.17 6.51 -6.27
C GLU A 62 6.71 6.46 -4.83
N PHE A 63 8.01 6.18 -4.63
CA PHE A 63 8.65 6.12 -3.29
C PHE A 63 9.63 7.26 -3.00
N ASN A 64 9.79 8.22 -3.91
CA ASN A 64 10.80 9.28 -3.84
C ASN A 64 10.36 10.53 -3.05
N THR A 65 9.08 10.68 -2.73
CA THR A 65 8.59 11.84 -1.97
C THR A 65 9.02 11.76 -0.50
N ARG A 66 9.10 12.91 0.18
CA ARG A 66 9.39 12.95 1.62
C ARG A 66 8.39 12.11 2.42
N PHE A 67 7.12 12.14 2.04
CA PHE A 67 6.05 11.39 2.67
C PHE A 67 6.26 9.88 2.55
N THR A 68 6.49 9.38 1.33
CA THR A 68 6.68 7.94 1.08
C THR A 68 7.99 7.42 1.64
N ARG A 69 9.08 8.21 1.60
CA ARG A 69 10.33 7.83 2.26
C ARG A 69 10.21 7.74 3.78
N GLN A 70 9.41 8.61 4.42
CA GLN A 70 9.12 8.45 5.85
C GLN A 70 8.32 7.18 6.13
N MET A 71 7.38 6.83 5.26
CA MET A 71 6.63 5.56 5.36
C MET A 71 7.55 4.34 5.26
N LEU A 72 8.56 4.35 4.38
CA LEU A 72 9.57 3.31 4.30
C LEU A 72 10.38 3.18 5.61
N ILE A 73 10.75 4.30 6.23
CA ILE A 73 11.44 4.32 7.53
C ILE A 73 10.55 3.73 8.63
N ASP A 74 9.29 4.12 8.67
CA ASP A 74 8.32 3.66 9.68
C ASP A 74 8.01 2.16 9.56
N THR A 75 8.04 1.59 8.35
CA THR A 75 7.57 0.22 8.09
C THR A 75 8.66 -0.80 7.80
N GLN A 76 9.85 -0.35 7.37
CA GLN A 76 11.00 -1.22 7.04
C GLN A 76 10.62 -2.40 6.13
N PRO A 77 10.12 -2.17 4.90
CA PRO A 77 9.63 -3.22 4.02
C PRO A 77 10.75 -4.19 3.60
N LYS A 78 10.44 -5.49 3.59
CA LYS A 78 11.41 -6.55 3.25
C LYS A 78 10.99 -7.39 2.04
N ASP A 79 9.83 -7.14 1.48
CA ASP A 79 9.27 -7.91 0.39
C ASP A 79 8.37 -7.07 -0.51
N PHE A 80 8.17 -7.56 -1.73
CA PHE A 80 7.37 -6.90 -2.76
C PHE A 80 5.91 -6.65 -2.31
N ASN A 81 5.32 -7.60 -1.59
CA ASN A 81 3.92 -7.46 -1.14
C ASN A 81 3.75 -6.31 -0.15
N THR A 82 4.74 -6.11 0.72
CA THR A 82 4.79 -4.94 1.61
C THR A 82 4.88 -3.64 0.82
N LEU A 83 5.71 -3.56 -0.23
CA LEU A 83 5.78 -2.37 -1.10
C LEU A 83 4.45 -2.08 -1.78
N VAL A 84 3.76 -3.09 -2.29
CA VAL A 84 2.40 -2.95 -2.86
C VAL A 84 1.43 -2.37 -1.84
N ARG A 85 1.52 -2.81 -0.57
CA ARG A 85 0.71 -2.28 0.52
C ARG A 85 1.02 -0.80 0.78
N LEU A 86 2.30 -0.43 0.82
CA LEU A 86 2.73 0.95 1.01
C LEU A 86 2.29 1.87 -0.14
N SER A 87 2.34 1.39 -1.37
CA SER A 87 1.80 2.10 -2.53
C SER A 87 0.31 2.40 -2.34
N GLY A 88 -0.47 1.41 -1.85
CA GLY A 88 -1.87 1.60 -1.48
C GLY A 88 -2.07 2.70 -0.43
N PHE A 89 -1.26 2.71 0.63
CA PHE A 89 -1.32 3.73 1.68
C PHE A 89 -1.05 5.14 1.16
N SER A 90 -0.08 5.29 0.25
CA SER A 90 0.34 6.59 -0.27
C SER A 90 -0.67 7.20 -1.24
N HIS A 91 -1.43 6.39 -1.96
CA HIS A 91 -2.40 6.82 -2.97
C HIS A 91 -3.83 6.96 -2.44
N GLY A 92 -4.12 6.42 -1.25
CA GLY A 92 -5.42 6.58 -0.60
C GLY A 92 -5.56 7.92 0.13
N THR A 93 -6.78 8.25 0.51
CA THR A 93 -7.07 9.39 1.37
C THR A 93 -7.47 8.90 2.75
N ASP A 94 -6.81 9.42 3.80
CA ASP A 94 -7.02 9.02 5.21
C ASP A 94 -6.80 7.51 5.44
N VAL A 95 -5.84 6.94 4.72
CA VAL A 95 -5.46 5.52 4.83
C VAL A 95 -4.21 5.38 5.70
N TRP A 96 -3.22 6.24 5.54
CA TRP A 96 -1.96 6.18 6.28
C TRP A 96 -1.99 6.99 7.58
N MET A 97 -1.97 8.33 7.48
CA MET A 97 -1.95 9.22 8.65
C MET A 97 -3.28 9.17 9.39
N GLY A 98 -3.22 9.05 10.73
CA GLY A 98 -4.40 8.92 11.59
C GLY A 98 -5.09 7.55 11.49
N ASN A 99 -4.49 6.59 10.77
CA ASN A 99 -5.08 5.28 10.52
C ASN A 99 -4.02 4.17 10.55
N ALA A 100 -3.60 3.62 9.40
CA ALA A 100 -2.68 2.47 9.33
C ALA A 100 -1.35 2.72 10.05
N ARG A 101 -0.79 3.92 9.95
CA ARG A 101 0.46 4.29 10.62
C ARG A 101 0.41 4.07 12.12
N GLU A 102 -0.63 4.57 12.76
CA GLU A 102 -0.81 4.48 14.20
C GLU A 102 -1.01 3.03 14.66
N LEU A 103 -1.76 2.24 13.90
CA LEU A 103 -1.96 0.81 14.15
C LEU A 103 -0.64 0.02 14.07
N ILE A 104 0.19 0.34 13.09
CA ILE A 104 1.48 -0.33 12.87
C ILE A 104 2.48 0.09 13.95
N LEU A 105 2.63 1.39 14.23
CA LEU A 105 3.60 1.89 15.22
C LEU A 105 3.24 1.50 16.66
N SER A 106 1.95 1.36 16.96
CA SER A 106 1.50 0.85 18.28
C SER A 106 1.65 -0.66 18.43
N GLY A 107 1.92 -1.40 17.33
CA GLY A 107 1.95 -2.85 17.34
C GLY A 107 0.56 -3.50 17.39
N THR A 108 -0.51 -2.74 17.16
CA THR A 108 -1.88 -3.26 17.11
C THR A 108 -2.10 -4.16 15.91
N ALA A 109 -1.50 -3.81 14.77
CA ALA A 109 -1.56 -4.58 13.54
C ALA A 109 -0.23 -4.49 12.76
N SER A 110 0.10 -5.52 12.01
CA SER A 110 1.21 -5.49 11.06
C SER A 110 0.83 -4.73 9.77
N VAL A 111 1.83 -4.39 8.96
CA VAL A 111 1.61 -3.74 7.65
C VAL A 111 0.61 -4.52 6.79
N LEU A 112 0.73 -5.85 6.75
CA LEU A 112 -0.10 -6.70 5.90
C LEU A 112 -1.52 -6.94 6.44
N GLU A 113 -1.77 -6.68 7.72
CA GLU A 113 -3.10 -6.76 8.31
C GLU A 113 -3.91 -5.48 8.13
N THR A 114 -3.25 -4.35 7.94
CA THR A 114 -3.94 -3.06 7.72
C THR A 114 -4.41 -2.91 6.28
N VAL A 115 -5.42 -2.07 6.07
CA VAL A 115 -6.03 -1.84 4.75
C VAL A 115 -5.19 -0.89 3.92
N GLY A 116 -4.59 -1.36 2.83
CA GLY A 116 -3.84 -0.54 1.86
C GLY A 116 -4.63 -0.23 0.59
N CYS A 117 -5.47 -1.16 0.14
CA CYS A 117 -6.29 -0.98 -1.05
C CYS A 117 -7.69 -1.57 -0.87
N ARG A 118 -8.60 -1.24 -1.80
CA ARG A 118 -10.01 -1.71 -1.71
C ARG A 118 -10.14 -3.24 -1.70
N ASP A 119 -9.30 -3.92 -2.45
CA ASP A 119 -9.33 -5.38 -2.58
C ASP A 119 -9.03 -6.07 -1.24
N ASP A 120 -8.21 -5.45 -0.39
CA ASP A 120 -7.88 -5.97 0.94
C ASP A 120 -9.13 -6.11 1.81
N ILE A 121 -10.04 -5.12 1.76
CA ILE A 121 -11.28 -5.15 2.54
C ILE A 121 -12.14 -6.36 2.14
N MET A 122 -12.41 -6.50 0.85
CA MET A 122 -13.28 -7.55 0.37
C MET A 122 -12.72 -8.94 0.69
N LEU A 123 -11.43 -9.16 0.43
CA LEU A 123 -10.79 -10.45 0.67
C LEU A 123 -10.71 -10.78 2.17
N TYR A 124 -10.41 -9.79 3.01
CA TYR A 124 -10.36 -9.98 4.45
C TYR A 124 -11.73 -10.35 5.03
N LEU A 125 -12.79 -9.62 4.67
CA LEU A 125 -14.14 -9.90 5.15
C LEU A 125 -14.64 -11.27 4.68
N ILE A 126 -14.37 -11.65 3.43
CA ILE A 126 -14.69 -13.00 2.93
C ILE A 126 -13.90 -14.06 3.71
N SER A 127 -12.64 -13.85 4.01
CA SER A 127 -11.82 -14.79 4.79
C SER A 127 -12.32 -14.98 6.22
N LYS A 128 -12.99 -13.97 6.77
CA LYS A 128 -13.69 -14.02 8.06
C LYS A 128 -15.06 -14.71 8.00
N GLY A 129 -15.53 -15.06 6.80
CA GLY A 129 -16.79 -15.78 6.58
C GLY A 129 -18.00 -14.89 6.27
N LEU A 130 -17.82 -13.57 6.11
CA LEU A 130 -18.91 -12.70 5.67
C LEU A 130 -19.35 -13.06 4.26
N ASP A 131 -20.66 -12.87 3.99
CA ASP A 131 -21.22 -13.03 2.67
C ASP A 131 -20.46 -12.22 1.61
N PRO A 132 -20.03 -12.82 0.49
CA PRO A 132 -19.21 -12.12 -0.53
C PRO A 132 -19.90 -10.88 -1.12
N LYS A 133 -21.22 -10.88 -1.25
CA LYS A 133 -21.97 -9.73 -1.77
C LYS A 133 -22.02 -8.60 -0.75
N MET A 134 -22.15 -8.92 0.52
CA MET A 134 -22.05 -7.94 1.61
C MET A 134 -20.63 -7.38 1.69
N SER A 135 -19.60 -8.21 1.67
CA SER A 135 -18.19 -7.82 1.68
C SER A 135 -17.86 -6.85 0.53
N PHE A 136 -18.38 -7.14 -0.67
CA PHE A 136 -18.25 -6.25 -1.81
C PHE A 136 -18.96 -4.90 -1.60
N LYS A 137 -20.15 -4.87 -1.03
CA LYS A 137 -20.90 -3.63 -0.75
C LYS A 137 -20.18 -2.77 0.31
N ILE A 138 -19.68 -3.40 1.38
CA ILE A 138 -18.89 -2.73 2.41
C ILE A 138 -17.66 -2.08 1.75
N MET A 139 -16.88 -2.85 1.00
CA MET A 139 -15.72 -2.37 0.26
C MET A 139 -16.06 -1.18 -0.64
N GLU A 140 -17.14 -1.29 -1.44
CA GLU A 140 -17.57 -0.23 -2.35
C GLU A 140 -18.00 1.05 -1.62
N LYS A 141 -18.60 0.95 -0.45
CA LYS A 141 -18.99 2.12 0.36
C LYS A 141 -17.77 2.77 1.02
N VAL A 142 -16.86 1.96 1.58
CA VAL A 142 -15.61 2.41 2.21
C VAL A 142 -14.71 3.11 1.19
N ARG A 143 -14.40 2.47 0.05
CA ARG A 143 -13.47 3.03 -0.94
C ARG A 143 -13.88 4.39 -1.51
N LYS A 144 -15.16 4.73 -1.43
CA LYS A 144 -15.73 6.01 -1.88
C LYS A 144 -15.83 7.05 -0.74
N GLY A 145 -15.34 6.73 0.45
CA GLY A 145 -15.44 7.57 1.64
C GLY A 145 -16.87 7.78 2.14
N LYS A 146 -17.81 6.94 1.72
CA LYS A 146 -19.21 7.07 2.14
C LYS A 146 -19.43 6.61 3.56
N VAL A 147 -18.66 5.63 4.04
CA VAL A 147 -18.71 5.20 5.45
C VAL A 147 -18.20 6.32 6.36
N LYS A 148 -17.09 6.96 6.01
CA LYS A 148 -16.55 8.12 6.74
C LYS A 148 -17.56 9.26 6.90
N LYS A 149 -18.41 9.48 5.90
CA LYS A 149 -19.38 10.58 5.88
C LYS A 149 -20.72 10.25 6.55
N GLY A 150 -21.16 9.01 6.49
CA GLY A 150 -22.51 8.63 6.88
C GLY A 150 -22.63 7.30 7.64
N GLY A 151 -21.52 6.72 8.08
CA GLY A 151 -21.50 5.42 8.77
C GLY A 151 -21.74 4.23 7.85
N PHE A 152 -21.70 3.05 8.45
CA PHE A 152 -22.05 1.79 7.80
C PHE A 152 -23.57 1.72 7.57
N ASP A 153 -24.02 0.84 6.68
CA ASP A 153 -25.43 0.52 6.55
C ASP A 153 -25.87 -0.38 7.74
N GLU A 154 -27.17 -0.36 8.02
CA GLU A 154 -27.78 -1.13 9.11
C GLU A 154 -27.38 -2.62 9.05
N GLY A 155 -26.96 -3.16 10.18
CA GLY A 155 -26.55 -4.57 10.34
C GLY A 155 -25.14 -4.90 9.84
N TRP A 156 -24.38 -3.97 9.25
CA TRP A 156 -23.05 -4.28 8.71
C TRP A 156 -21.98 -4.36 9.82
N GLU A 157 -22.03 -3.47 10.80
CA GLU A 157 -21.11 -3.51 11.93
C GLU A 157 -21.34 -4.76 12.79
N GLU A 158 -22.60 -5.08 13.07
CA GLU A 158 -22.99 -6.29 13.78
C GLU A 158 -22.51 -7.55 13.05
N ALA A 159 -22.72 -7.62 11.72
CA ALA A 159 -22.27 -8.76 10.93
C ALA A 159 -20.73 -8.90 10.93
N MET A 160 -19.98 -7.79 10.92
CA MET A 160 -18.52 -7.85 11.03
C MET A 160 -18.10 -8.34 12.42
N MET A 161 -18.73 -7.88 13.51
CA MET A 161 -18.45 -8.33 14.89
C MET A 161 -18.79 -9.81 15.07
N GLU A 162 -19.92 -10.29 14.56
CA GLU A 162 -20.33 -11.70 14.61
C GLU A 162 -19.33 -12.64 13.90
N HIS A 163 -18.53 -12.13 12.97
CA HIS A 163 -17.51 -12.87 12.25
C HIS A 163 -16.07 -12.57 12.75
N ASP A 164 -15.92 -12.14 14.01
CA ASP A 164 -14.63 -11.86 14.64
C ASP A 164 -13.76 -10.86 13.86
N VAL A 165 -14.36 -9.86 13.23
CA VAL A 165 -13.63 -8.71 12.70
C VAL A 165 -13.26 -7.79 13.86
N PRO A 166 -11.98 -7.49 14.11
CA PRO A 166 -11.56 -6.69 15.25
C PRO A 166 -12.10 -5.25 15.20
N ASP A 167 -12.39 -4.67 16.34
CA ASP A 167 -12.88 -3.29 16.46
C ASP A 167 -11.97 -2.29 15.78
N TRP A 168 -10.63 -2.42 15.95
CA TRP A 168 -9.67 -1.55 15.31
C TRP A 168 -9.77 -1.58 13.78
N TYR A 169 -10.15 -2.74 13.19
CA TYR A 169 -10.33 -2.86 11.74
C TYR A 169 -11.58 -2.11 11.28
N ILE A 170 -12.70 -2.28 11.98
CA ILE A 170 -13.97 -1.58 11.71
C ILE A 170 -13.77 -0.06 11.83
N GLU A 171 -13.09 0.40 12.88
CA GLU A 171 -12.73 1.80 13.08
C GLU A 171 -11.82 2.34 11.98
N SER A 172 -10.85 1.53 11.54
CA SER A 172 -9.98 1.86 10.41
C SER A 172 -10.78 2.10 9.13
N LEU A 173 -11.72 1.20 8.80
CA LEU A 173 -12.61 1.35 7.64
C LEU A 173 -13.42 2.66 7.70
N ALA A 174 -13.88 3.04 8.87
CA ALA A 174 -14.69 4.25 9.08
C ALA A 174 -13.89 5.55 8.85
N LYS A 175 -12.56 5.52 8.96
CA LYS A 175 -11.68 6.68 8.73
C LYS A 175 -11.39 6.94 7.25
N ILE A 176 -11.46 5.93 6.39
CA ILE A 176 -11.01 5.96 5.01
C ILE A 176 -11.84 6.90 4.16
N GLY A 177 -11.16 7.85 3.50
CA GLY A 177 -11.77 8.79 2.56
C GLY A 177 -11.80 8.29 1.12
N TYR A 178 -10.73 7.59 0.70
CA TYR A 178 -10.61 6.99 -0.64
C TYR A 178 -9.61 5.84 -0.64
N LEU A 179 -9.92 4.77 -1.38
CA LEU A 179 -9.01 3.64 -1.59
C LEU A 179 -8.74 3.37 -3.06
N PHE A 180 -7.50 3.02 -3.30
CA PHE A 180 -6.95 2.67 -4.59
C PHE A 180 -7.16 1.18 -4.92
N PRO A 181 -7.26 0.79 -6.21
CA PRO A 181 -7.30 -0.62 -6.59
C PRO A 181 -5.91 -1.27 -6.47
N LYS A 182 -5.85 -2.51 -5.97
CA LYS A 182 -4.60 -3.27 -5.81
C LYS A 182 -3.86 -3.47 -7.13
N ALA A 183 -4.59 -3.71 -8.22
CA ALA A 183 -4.01 -3.91 -9.55
C ALA A 183 -3.14 -2.72 -10.00
N HIS A 184 -3.54 -1.49 -9.67
CA HIS A 184 -2.75 -0.30 -9.95
C HIS A 184 -1.47 -0.27 -9.10
N ALA A 185 -1.58 -0.52 -7.79
CA ALA A 185 -0.41 -0.57 -6.90
C ALA A 185 0.62 -1.60 -7.37
N VAL A 186 0.18 -2.81 -7.75
CA VAL A 186 1.06 -3.86 -8.30
C VAL A 186 1.73 -3.44 -9.60
N ALA A 187 1.02 -2.71 -10.46
CA ALA A 187 1.57 -2.29 -11.76
C ALA A 187 2.67 -1.23 -11.63
N TYR A 188 2.68 -0.44 -10.56
CA TYR A 188 3.65 0.64 -10.35
C TYR A 188 4.80 0.28 -9.38
N VAL A 189 4.66 -0.75 -8.57
CA VAL A 189 5.72 -1.28 -7.72
C VAL A 189 6.65 -2.19 -8.49
#